data_078a353e1677cc41934bc4043ae32ca2
#
_entry.id   078a353e1677cc41934bc4043ae32ca2
#
_cell.length_a   1.000
_cell.length_b   1.000
_cell.length_c   1.000
_cell.angle_alpha   90.00
_cell.angle_beta   90.00
_cell.angle_gamma   90.00
#
_symmetry.space_group_name_H-M   'P 1'
#
loop_
_entity.id
_entity.type
_entity.pdbx_description
1 polymer ?
#
loop_
_entity_poly.entity_id
_entity_poly.type
_entity_poly.pdbx_seq_one_letter_code
_entity_poly.pdbx_strand_id
1 'polypeptide(L)'
;MSNILKERRRLPAWLKAKAPGSPNYMDIKRLVAEKRLHTVCESAHCPNIGECWGQRTATFMILGDICTRSCGFCAIKTGRPEWLDEGEPERVAEAVAHLNLRHAVITSVNRDELPDGGARIFARTLDALHKRCPETTVEVLIPDFQGNWDALETVLEARPDILNHNIETVPRLYYKMRPQAKYARSLELLDRARTSGSAPTKSCLLYTSDAADE
;
A
#
# COMPACT_ATOMS: atom_id res chain seq x y z
N MET A 1 -22.00 6.72 -46.53
CA MET A 1 -21.01 6.55 -45.41
C MET A 1 -21.53 7.37 -44.23
N SER A 2 -22.31 6.74 -43.33
CA SER A 2 -22.91 7.42 -42.18
C SER A 2 -21.92 7.44 -41.02
N ASN A 3 -21.53 8.63 -40.67
CA ASN A 3 -20.65 8.92 -39.52
C ASN A 3 -21.48 8.75 -38.25
N ILE A 4 -21.50 7.53 -37.67
CA ILE A 4 -22.10 7.29 -36.36
C ILE A 4 -21.08 7.84 -35.32
N LEU A 5 -21.23 9.10 -34.96
CA LEU A 5 -20.62 9.67 -33.76
C LEU A 5 -21.16 8.88 -32.57
N LYS A 6 -20.35 7.95 -32.03
CA LYS A 6 -20.64 7.30 -30.77
C LYS A 6 -20.81 8.39 -29.72
N GLU A 7 -22.05 8.71 -29.33
CA GLU A 7 -22.33 9.54 -28.17
C GLU A 7 -21.56 8.96 -26.97
N ARG A 8 -20.55 9.66 -26.51
CA ARG A 8 -19.85 9.33 -25.26
C ARG A 8 -20.87 9.51 -24.11
N ARG A 9 -21.44 8.41 -23.61
CA ARG A 9 -22.29 8.43 -22.43
C ARG A 9 -21.51 9.11 -21.30
N ARG A 10 -22.08 10.20 -20.77
CA ARG A 10 -21.49 10.86 -19.59
C ARG A 10 -21.56 9.90 -18.40
N LEU A 11 -20.44 9.71 -17.73
CA LEU A 11 -20.37 8.90 -16.50
C LEU A 11 -21.30 9.50 -15.44
N PRO A 12 -21.99 8.66 -14.64
CA PRO A 12 -22.78 9.10 -13.50
C PRO A 12 -21.98 10.00 -12.57
N ALA A 13 -22.66 10.89 -11.81
CA ALA A 13 -22.00 11.86 -10.95
C ALA A 13 -21.12 11.20 -9.88
N TRP A 14 -21.53 10.02 -9.37
CA TRP A 14 -20.79 9.26 -8.36
C TRP A 14 -19.50 8.57 -8.90
N LEU A 15 -19.34 8.47 -10.23
CA LEU A 15 -18.08 8.01 -10.86
C LEU A 15 -17.12 9.15 -11.22
N LYS A 16 -17.41 10.39 -10.79
CA LYS A 16 -16.53 11.52 -11.05
C LYS A 16 -15.58 11.69 -9.89
N ALA A 17 -14.27 11.55 -10.15
CA ALA A 17 -13.23 11.90 -9.19
C ALA A 17 -12.94 13.41 -9.25
N LYS A 18 -12.51 14.00 -8.11
CA LYS A 18 -12.01 15.38 -8.08
C LYS A 18 -10.69 15.46 -8.85
N ALA A 19 -10.60 16.45 -9.73
CA ALA A 19 -9.34 16.74 -10.41
C ALA A 19 -8.24 17.07 -9.37
N PRO A 20 -7.03 16.53 -9.53
CA PRO A 20 -5.90 16.88 -8.68
C PRO A 20 -5.50 18.35 -8.92
N GLY A 21 -5.17 19.09 -7.83
CA GLY A 21 -4.77 20.50 -7.96
C GLY A 21 -5.08 21.38 -6.75
N SER A 22 -5.62 20.81 -5.65
CA SER A 22 -5.78 21.56 -4.39
C SER A 22 -4.41 21.97 -3.80
N PRO A 23 -4.33 23.03 -2.97
CA PRO A 23 -3.09 23.40 -2.28
C PRO A 23 -2.47 22.23 -1.52
N ASN A 24 -3.27 21.44 -0.80
CA ASN A 24 -2.79 20.23 -0.09
C ASN A 24 -2.23 19.19 -1.05
N TYR A 25 -2.88 18.96 -2.21
CA TYR A 25 -2.37 18.05 -3.23
C TYR A 25 -0.99 18.48 -3.73
N MET A 26 -0.84 19.78 -4.05
CA MET A 26 0.44 20.30 -4.55
C MET A 26 1.55 20.22 -3.50
N ASP A 27 1.21 20.43 -2.23
CA ASP A 27 2.14 20.33 -1.11
C ASP A 27 2.63 18.88 -0.93
N ILE A 28 1.72 17.91 -0.90
CA ILE A 28 2.07 16.48 -0.83
C ILE A 28 2.94 16.08 -2.02
N LYS A 29 2.56 16.45 -3.24
CA LYS A 29 3.31 16.11 -4.46
C LYS A 29 4.75 16.64 -4.41
N ARG A 30 4.92 17.89 -4.02
CA ARG A 30 6.24 18.51 -3.86
C ARG A 30 7.08 17.78 -2.82
N LEU A 31 6.50 17.51 -1.64
CA LEU A 31 7.19 16.87 -0.52
C LEU A 31 7.64 15.45 -0.86
N VAL A 32 6.78 14.66 -1.50
CA VAL A 32 7.11 13.30 -1.96
C VAL A 32 8.31 13.32 -2.90
N ALA A 33 8.34 14.26 -3.85
CA ALA A 33 9.46 14.41 -4.78
C ALA A 33 10.76 14.86 -4.07
N GLU A 34 10.70 15.89 -3.23
CA GLU A 34 11.85 16.45 -2.50
C GLU A 34 12.49 15.42 -1.57
N LYS A 35 11.67 14.61 -0.90
CA LYS A 35 12.14 13.58 0.03
C LYS A 35 12.42 12.21 -0.63
N ARG A 36 12.29 12.12 -1.95
CA ARG A 36 12.48 10.87 -2.71
C ARG A 36 11.68 9.70 -2.11
N LEU A 37 10.41 9.98 -1.82
CA LEU A 37 9.48 8.98 -1.31
C LEU A 37 8.61 8.42 -2.45
N HIS A 38 8.03 7.26 -2.21
CA HIS A 38 7.11 6.62 -3.13
C HIS A 38 5.71 6.57 -2.52
N THR A 39 4.68 6.72 -3.36
CA THR A 39 3.28 6.57 -2.95
C THR A 39 2.56 5.60 -3.88
N VAL A 40 1.70 4.76 -3.30
CA VAL A 40 0.79 3.93 -4.09
C VAL A 40 -0.13 4.81 -4.93
N CYS A 41 -0.49 5.99 -4.43
CA CYS A 41 -1.38 6.92 -5.11
C CYS A 41 -0.85 7.34 -6.49
N GLU A 42 0.46 7.58 -6.63
CA GLU A 42 1.11 7.89 -7.92
C GLU A 42 1.39 6.62 -8.71
N SER A 43 2.03 5.63 -8.09
CA SER A 43 2.48 4.41 -8.78
C SER A 43 1.34 3.56 -9.34
N ALA A 44 0.18 3.55 -8.67
CA ALA A 44 -1.02 2.85 -9.13
C ALA A 44 -1.95 3.73 -9.99
N HIS A 45 -1.56 4.97 -10.32
CA HIS A 45 -2.41 5.91 -11.07
C HIS A 45 -3.81 6.05 -10.47
N CYS A 46 -3.88 6.17 -9.13
CA CYS A 46 -5.14 6.15 -8.38
C CYS A 46 -6.06 7.30 -8.81
N PRO A 47 -7.31 7.02 -9.26
CA PRO A 47 -8.24 8.07 -9.69
C PRO A 47 -8.67 8.99 -8.53
N ASN A 48 -8.56 8.54 -7.30
CA ASN A 48 -8.97 9.28 -6.10
C ASN A 48 -7.85 10.15 -5.50
N ILE A 49 -6.68 10.20 -6.13
CA ILE A 49 -5.51 10.92 -5.61
C ILE A 49 -5.83 12.40 -5.30
N GLY A 50 -6.61 13.07 -6.15
CA GLY A 50 -6.98 14.47 -5.98
C GLY A 50 -7.85 14.71 -4.74
N GLU A 51 -8.70 13.76 -4.38
CA GLU A 51 -9.54 13.83 -3.18
C GLU A 51 -8.74 13.47 -1.93
N CYS A 52 -8.08 12.30 -1.90
CA CYS A 52 -7.32 11.82 -0.75
C CYS A 52 -6.23 12.82 -0.33
N TRP A 53 -5.42 13.28 -1.28
CA TRP A 53 -4.38 14.25 -0.99
C TRP A 53 -4.95 15.63 -0.62
N GLY A 54 -6.10 15.99 -1.21
CA GLY A 54 -6.85 17.18 -0.80
C GLY A 54 -7.30 17.14 0.66
N GLN A 55 -7.60 15.95 1.17
CA GLN A 55 -7.99 15.68 2.56
C GLN A 55 -6.82 15.32 3.48
N ARG A 56 -5.58 15.47 3.02
CA ARG A 56 -4.36 15.09 3.75
C ARG A 56 -4.34 13.63 4.17
N THR A 57 -4.69 12.74 3.25
CA THR A 57 -4.57 11.29 3.39
C THR A 57 -3.65 10.78 2.29
N ALA A 58 -2.59 10.05 2.65
CA ALA A 58 -1.64 9.48 1.70
C ALA A 58 -1.26 8.06 2.09
N THR A 59 -1.00 7.22 1.08
CA THR A 59 -0.47 5.87 1.25
C THR A 59 0.98 5.86 0.79
N PHE A 60 1.91 5.79 1.73
CA PHE A 60 3.34 5.70 1.44
C PHE A 60 3.72 4.27 1.10
N MET A 61 4.59 4.12 0.12
CA MET A 61 5.14 2.84 -0.30
C MET A 61 6.63 2.81 0.01
N ILE A 62 7.02 1.98 0.96
CA ILE A 62 8.41 1.82 1.41
C ILE A 62 9.10 0.66 0.67
N LEU A 63 10.41 0.51 0.87
CA LEU A 63 11.28 -0.48 0.25
C LEU A 63 11.54 -0.23 -1.25
N GLY A 64 11.32 1.02 -1.72
CA GLY A 64 11.54 1.43 -3.09
C GLY A 64 10.33 1.26 -4.02
N ASP A 65 10.57 1.21 -5.33
CA ASP A 65 9.55 1.18 -6.40
C ASP A 65 9.61 -0.06 -7.30
N ILE A 66 10.50 -1.01 -7.00
CA ILE A 66 10.66 -2.26 -7.76
C ILE A 66 10.22 -3.44 -6.88
N CYS A 67 9.22 -4.18 -7.35
CA CYS A 67 8.65 -5.33 -6.65
C CYS A 67 9.22 -6.64 -7.20
N THR A 68 9.55 -7.59 -6.32
CA THR A 68 10.00 -8.93 -6.73
C THR A 68 8.86 -9.82 -7.23
N ARG A 69 7.60 -9.39 -7.08
CA ARG A 69 6.41 -10.14 -7.51
C ARG A 69 5.68 -9.45 -8.65
N SER A 70 4.95 -10.26 -9.45
CA SER A 70 4.23 -9.85 -10.66
C SER A 70 2.73 -10.09 -10.53
N CYS A 71 2.06 -9.37 -9.63
CA CYS A 71 0.60 -9.47 -9.49
C CYS A 71 -0.10 -8.87 -10.72
N GLY A 72 -1.06 -9.61 -11.32
CA GLY A 72 -1.68 -9.24 -12.59
C GLY A 72 -2.51 -7.95 -12.59
N PHE A 73 -2.90 -7.46 -11.40
CA PHE A 73 -3.65 -6.21 -11.21
C PHE A 73 -2.78 -5.02 -10.81
N CYS A 74 -1.47 -5.24 -10.56
CA CYS A 74 -0.60 -4.23 -9.97
C CYS A 74 0.17 -3.46 -11.05
N ALA A 75 0.20 -2.13 -10.96
CA ALA A 75 0.94 -1.27 -11.87
C ALA A 75 2.41 -1.04 -11.47
N ILE A 76 2.85 -1.59 -10.34
CA ILE A 76 4.23 -1.46 -9.86
C ILE A 76 5.20 -2.25 -10.74
N LYS A 77 6.36 -1.67 -11.01
CA LYS A 77 7.40 -2.34 -11.80
C LYS A 77 7.86 -3.64 -11.15
N THR A 78 7.82 -4.73 -11.90
CA THR A 78 8.39 -6.00 -11.47
C THR A 78 9.87 -6.07 -11.85
N GLY A 79 10.70 -6.52 -10.91
CA GLY A 79 12.14 -6.63 -11.15
C GLY A 79 12.90 -7.10 -9.93
N ARG A 80 14.23 -6.98 -9.99
CA ARG A 80 15.11 -7.26 -8.86
C ARG A 80 15.68 -5.94 -8.35
N PRO A 81 15.31 -5.49 -7.12
CA PRO A 81 15.88 -4.29 -6.53
C PRO A 81 17.39 -4.46 -6.28
N GLU A 82 18.15 -3.39 -6.52
CA GLU A 82 19.61 -3.43 -6.38
C GLU A 82 20.10 -2.98 -5.00
N TRP A 83 19.31 -2.19 -4.28
CA TRP A 83 19.70 -1.61 -3.00
C TRP A 83 18.52 -1.42 -2.05
N LEU A 84 18.82 -1.15 -0.78
CA LEU A 84 17.87 -0.85 0.28
C LEU A 84 18.19 0.51 0.90
N ASP A 85 17.19 1.37 0.96
CA ASP A 85 17.33 2.71 1.55
C ASP A 85 17.05 2.66 3.05
N GLU A 86 18.10 2.56 3.84
CA GLU A 86 18.01 2.53 5.30
C GLU A 86 17.50 3.86 5.91
N GLY A 87 17.57 4.98 5.18
CA GLY A 87 17.09 6.29 5.63
C GLY A 87 15.64 6.59 5.26
N GLU A 88 14.96 5.70 4.54
CA GLU A 88 13.57 5.89 4.12
C GLU A 88 12.59 6.02 5.30
N PRO A 89 12.67 5.23 6.41
CA PRO A 89 11.79 5.35 7.56
C PRO A 89 11.71 6.77 8.16
N GLU A 90 12.86 7.38 8.36
CA GLU A 90 12.95 8.73 8.94
C GLU A 90 12.34 9.78 8.01
N ARG A 91 12.58 9.67 6.69
CA ARG A 91 11.99 10.59 5.70
C ARG A 91 10.48 10.43 5.56
N VAL A 92 9.96 9.20 5.70
CA VAL A 92 8.51 8.96 5.76
C VAL A 92 7.91 9.65 6.98
N ALA A 93 8.49 9.47 8.16
CA ALA A 93 8.02 10.11 9.38
C ALA A 93 8.09 11.64 9.31
N GLU A 94 9.13 12.20 8.68
CA GLU A 94 9.22 13.64 8.42
C GLU A 94 8.11 14.13 7.47
N ALA A 95 7.79 13.36 6.44
CA ALA A 95 6.72 13.73 5.50
C ALA A 95 5.35 13.68 6.18
N VAL A 96 5.05 12.65 6.97
CA VAL A 96 3.80 12.51 7.72
C VAL A 96 3.63 13.68 8.71
N ALA A 97 4.70 14.05 9.43
CA ALA A 97 4.70 15.19 10.35
C ALA A 97 4.45 16.53 9.62
N HIS A 98 5.19 16.78 8.53
CA HIS A 98 5.05 18.01 7.74
C HIS A 98 3.61 18.18 7.20
N LEU A 99 3.03 17.08 6.73
CA LEU A 99 1.67 17.06 6.18
C LEU A 99 0.59 17.07 7.27
N ASN A 100 0.97 16.90 8.53
CA ASN A 100 0.05 16.81 9.67
C ASN A 100 -1.08 15.81 9.38
N LEU A 101 -0.71 14.59 8.96
CA LEU A 101 -1.66 13.54 8.63
C LEU A 101 -2.32 13.01 9.90
N ARG A 102 -3.62 12.84 9.89
CA ARG A 102 -4.36 12.17 10.97
C ARG A 102 -4.29 10.65 10.87
N HIS A 103 -4.14 10.16 9.63
CA HIS A 103 -4.04 8.73 9.32
C HIS A 103 -3.02 8.53 8.21
N ALA A 104 -2.04 7.69 8.45
CA ALA A 104 -1.00 7.31 7.49
C ALA A 104 -1.11 5.82 7.19
N VAL A 105 -1.16 5.46 5.92
CA VAL A 105 -1.07 4.07 5.48
C VAL A 105 0.33 3.83 4.94
N ILE A 106 1.01 2.85 5.51
CA ILE A 106 2.35 2.41 5.10
C ILE A 106 2.24 1.05 4.44
N THR A 107 2.62 0.96 3.20
CA THR A 107 2.72 -0.31 2.47
C THR A 107 4.09 -0.45 1.84
N SER A 108 4.35 -1.54 1.14
CA SER A 108 5.64 -1.78 0.49
C SER A 108 5.50 -2.49 -0.85
N VAL A 109 6.55 -2.44 -1.64
CA VAL A 109 6.82 -3.47 -2.64
C VAL A 109 7.21 -4.77 -1.93
N ASN A 110 7.04 -5.93 -2.59
CA ASN A 110 7.61 -7.18 -2.07
C ASN A 110 9.12 -7.20 -2.31
N ARG A 111 9.85 -7.63 -1.29
CA ARG A 111 11.30 -7.78 -1.26
C ARG A 111 11.65 -9.21 -0.84
N ASP A 112 11.19 -10.18 -1.65
CA ASP A 112 11.36 -11.61 -1.36
C ASP A 112 12.82 -12.07 -1.32
N GLU A 113 13.74 -11.22 -1.79
CA GLU A 113 15.19 -11.44 -1.72
C GLU A 113 15.81 -11.05 -0.36
N LEU A 114 15.09 -10.27 0.46
CA LEU A 114 15.52 -9.95 1.81
C LEU A 114 15.15 -11.08 2.77
N PRO A 115 16.02 -11.42 3.74
CA PRO A 115 15.76 -12.53 4.67
C PRO A 115 14.48 -12.37 5.49
N ASP A 116 14.10 -11.13 5.80
CA ASP A 116 12.90 -10.75 6.57
C ASP A 116 11.79 -10.17 5.67
N GLY A 117 11.95 -10.20 4.35
CA GLY A 117 10.98 -9.60 3.42
C GLY A 117 10.77 -8.10 3.62
N GLY A 118 11.66 -7.42 4.37
CA GLY A 118 11.59 -5.99 4.69
C GLY A 118 10.86 -5.66 6.00
N ALA A 119 10.54 -6.65 6.84
CA ALA A 119 9.83 -6.44 8.11
C ALA A 119 10.54 -5.44 9.03
N ARG A 120 11.87 -5.48 9.09
CA ARG A 120 12.69 -4.53 9.85
C ARG A 120 12.46 -3.07 9.43
N ILE A 121 12.27 -2.83 8.14
CA ILE A 121 12.01 -1.46 7.64
C ILE A 121 10.60 -1.01 8.02
N PHE A 122 9.61 -1.91 8.00
CA PHE A 122 8.28 -1.61 8.56
C PHE A 122 8.37 -1.22 10.03
N ALA A 123 9.06 -2.02 10.86
CA ALA A 123 9.23 -1.76 12.29
C ALA A 123 9.91 -0.40 12.54
N ARG A 124 11.00 -0.11 11.84
CA ARG A 124 11.69 1.19 11.94
C ARG A 124 10.81 2.36 11.49
N THR A 125 9.98 2.17 10.47
CA THR A 125 9.04 3.21 10.01
C THR A 125 7.98 3.48 11.07
N LEU A 126 7.43 2.44 11.69
CA LEU A 126 6.50 2.56 12.81
C LEU A 126 7.14 3.31 14.00
N ASP A 127 8.35 2.90 14.41
CA ASP A 127 9.07 3.55 15.49
C ASP A 127 9.33 5.05 15.22
N ALA A 128 9.73 5.39 13.99
CA ALA A 128 9.97 6.77 13.59
C ALA A 128 8.66 7.59 13.59
N LEU A 129 7.56 6.99 13.13
CA LEU A 129 6.23 7.62 13.15
C LEU A 129 5.72 7.83 14.56
N HIS A 130 5.78 6.83 15.45
CA HIS A 130 5.36 6.97 16.84
C HIS A 130 6.13 8.05 17.60
N LYS A 131 7.43 8.16 17.34
CA LYS A 131 8.27 9.21 17.96
C LYS A 131 7.95 10.61 17.46
N ARG A 132 7.69 10.77 16.16
CA ARG A 132 7.53 12.08 15.54
C ARG A 132 6.08 12.55 15.42
N CYS A 133 5.15 11.61 15.30
CA CYS A 133 3.73 11.84 15.01
C CYS A 133 2.83 11.02 15.97
N PRO A 134 2.90 11.20 17.29
CA PRO A 134 2.22 10.33 18.25
C PRO A 134 0.69 10.35 18.14
N GLU A 135 0.13 11.40 17.52
CA GLU A 135 -1.32 11.54 17.31
C GLU A 135 -1.80 10.98 15.96
N THR A 136 -0.87 10.51 15.13
CA THR A 136 -1.20 9.94 13.81
C THR A 136 -1.51 8.46 13.96
N THR A 137 -2.70 8.03 13.54
CA THR A 137 -3.02 6.61 13.41
C THR A 137 -2.23 6.00 12.26
N VAL A 138 -1.52 4.91 12.50
CA VAL A 138 -0.68 4.25 11.50
C VAL A 138 -1.24 2.88 11.14
N GLU A 139 -1.69 2.74 9.90
CA GLU A 139 -2.06 1.45 9.29
C GLU A 139 -0.88 0.90 8.48
N VAL A 140 -0.55 -0.37 8.67
CA VAL A 140 0.42 -1.06 7.81
C VAL A 140 -0.30 -2.04 6.89
N LEU A 141 -0.02 -2.00 5.59
CA LEU A 141 -0.45 -3.01 4.62
C LEU A 141 0.78 -3.85 4.24
N ILE A 142 0.89 -5.02 4.84
CA ILE A 142 2.08 -5.88 4.76
C ILE A 142 1.98 -6.95 3.68
N PRO A 143 3.12 -7.41 3.11
CA PRO A 143 3.18 -8.61 2.29
C PRO A 143 3.01 -9.88 3.16
N ASP A 144 2.98 -11.06 2.52
CA ASP A 144 2.88 -12.33 3.23
C ASP A 144 4.23 -12.85 3.76
N PHE A 145 5.31 -12.08 3.61
CA PHE A 145 6.70 -12.40 4.00
C PHE A 145 7.13 -13.82 3.62
N GLN A 146 6.53 -14.41 2.57
CA GLN A 146 6.71 -15.82 2.16
C GLN A 146 6.41 -16.84 3.28
N GLY A 147 5.70 -16.45 4.34
CA GLY A 147 5.39 -17.27 5.51
C GLY A 147 6.50 -17.25 6.57
N ASN A 148 7.38 -16.26 6.53
CA ASN A 148 8.30 -15.99 7.63
C ASN A 148 7.51 -15.33 8.77
N TRP A 149 7.15 -16.14 9.78
CA TRP A 149 6.33 -15.67 10.89
C TRP A 149 7.09 -14.77 11.86
N ASP A 150 8.40 -14.93 11.98
CA ASP A 150 9.26 -14.04 12.78
C ASP A 150 9.25 -12.61 12.19
N ALA A 151 9.16 -12.51 10.86
CA ALA A 151 8.98 -11.23 10.19
C ALA A 151 7.61 -10.59 10.50
N LEU A 152 6.55 -11.39 10.58
CA LEU A 152 5.24 -10.90 11.03
C LEU A 152 5.31 -10.40 12.48
N GLU A 153 5.92 -11.16 13.38
CA GLU A 153 6.09 -10.78 14.79
C GLU A 153 6.87 -9.47 14.92
N THR A 154 7.95 -9.30 14.16
CA THR A 154 8.73 -8.05 14.12
C THR A 154 7.86 -6.83 13.82
N VAL A 155 6.90 -6.94 12.89
CA VAL A 155 5.98 -5.84 12.58
C VAL A 155 4.95 -5.64 13.69
N LEU A 156 4.42 -6.73 14.28
CA LEU A 156 3.42 -6.67 15.37
C LEU A 156 4.02 -6.06 16.64
N GLU A 157 5.26 -6.40 16.99
CA GLU A 157 6.00 -5.84 18.13
C GLU A 157 6.22 -4.33 18.01
N ALA A 158 6.33 -3.83 16.76
CA ALA A 158 6.41 -2.38 16.49
C ALA A 158 5.04 -1.66 16.64
N ARG A 159 3.97 -2.38 16.99
CA ARG A 159 2.65 -1.88 17.41
C ARG A 159 1.98 -0.96 16.40
N PRO A 160 1.68 -1.41 15.16
CA PRO A 160 0.82 -0.66 14.27
C PRO A 160 -0.57 -0.48 14.90
N ASP A 161 -1.24 0.65 14.64
CA ASP A 161 -2.63 0.84 15.08
C ASP A 161 -3.61 -0.06 14.33
N ILE A 162 -3.31 -0.39 13.07
CA ILE A 162 -4.07 -1.32 12.23
C ILE A 162 -3.08 -2.14 11.39
N LEU A 163 -3.23 -3.47 11.41
CA LEU A 163 -2.53 -4.36 10.50
C LEU A 163 -3.46 -4.81 9.38
N ASN A 164 -3.06 -4.59 8.14
CA ASN A 164 -3.79 -4.99 6.94
C ASN A 164 -2.94 -5.97 6.11
N HIS A 165 -3.58 -7.01 5.60
CA HIS A 165 -3.04 -7.89 4.57
C HIS A 165 -4.14 -8.28 3.60
N ASN A 166 -4.00 -7.92 2.35
CA ASN A 166 -5.01 -8.16 1.32
C ASN A 166 -4.98 -9.61 0.83
N ILE A 167 -6.14 -10.25 0.77
CA ILE A 167 -6.34 -11.55 0.11
C ILE A 167 -6.45 -11.36 -1.41
N GLU A 168 -6.98 -10.23 -1.86
CA GLU A 168 -7.15 -9.76 -3.24
C GLU A 168 -8.18 -10.54 -4.06
N THR A 169 -8.19 -11.87 -4.01
CA THR A 169 -9.08 -12.68 -4.84
C THR A 169 -9.38 -14.05 -4.22
N VAL A 170 -10.27 -14.78 -4.86
CA VAL A 170 -10.65 -16.15 -4.46
C VAL A 170 -9.57 -17.19 -4.83
N PRO A 171 -9.54 -18.37 -4.18
CA PRO A 171 -8.46 -19.36 -4.36
C PRO A 171 -8.20 -19.77 -5.80
N ARG A 172 -9.26 -19.94 -6.62
CA ARG A 172 -9.16 -20.39 -8.02
C ARG A 172 -8.44 -19.41 -8.93
N LEU A 173 -8.39 -18.11 -8.56
CA LEU A 173 -7.75 -17.05 -9.34
C LEU A 173 -6.33 -16.72 -8.87
N TYR A 174 -5.88 -17.26 -7.73
CA TYR A 174 -4.58 -16.89 -7.15
C TYR A 174 -3.41 -17.10 -8.11
N TYR A 175 -3.38 -18.25 -8.81
CA TYR A 175 -2.29 -18.58 -9.74
C TYR A 175 -2.18 -17.58 -10.90
N LYS A 176 -3.31 -16.96 -11.31
CA LYS A 176 -3.35 -15.97 -12.39
C LYS A 176 -3.07 -14.56 -11.89
N MET A 177 -3.67 -14.19 -10.74
CA MET A 177 -3.64 -12.81 -10.23
C MET A 177 -2.46 -12.55 -9.28
N ARG A 178 -2.01 -13.54 -8.53
CA ARG A 178 -0.92 -13.45 -7.54
C ARG A 178 -0.04 -14.69 -7.59
N PRO A 179 0.70 -14.95 -8.67
CA PRO A 179 1.37 -16.24 -8.91
C PRO A 179 2.39 -16.63 -7.83
N GLN A 180 3.02 -15.66 -7.16
CA GLN A 180 4.00 -15.92 -6.09
C GLN A 180 3.38 -15.98 -4.68
N ALA A 181 2.12 -15.58 -4.51
CA ALA A 181 1.42 -15.66 -3.23
C ALA A 181 0.67 -16.99 -3.09
N LYS A 182 0.30 -17.33 -1.86
CA LYS A 182 -0.48 -18.52 -1.54
C LYS A 182 -1.71 -18.12 -0.71
N TYR A 183 -2.91 -18.52 -1.15
CA TYR A 183 -4.16 -18.20 -0.46
C TYR A 183 -4.16 -18.65 1.01
N ALA A 184 -3.78 -19.91 1.26
CA ALA A 184 -3.71 -20.45 2.63
C ALA A 184 -2.73 -19.69 3.52
N ARG A 185 -1.59 -19.23 2.96
CA ARG A 185 -0.61 -18.41 3.69
C ARG A 185 -1.19 -17.06 4.09
N SER A 186 -1.95 -16.41 3.20
CA SER A 186 -2.62 -15.15 3.51
C SER A 186 -3.65 -15.30 4.63
N LEU A 187 -4.41 -16.40 4.63
CA LEU A 187 -5.35 -16.72 5.72
C LEU A 187 -4.62 -16.99 7.03
N GLU A 188 -3.55 -17.76 7.01
CA GLU A 188 -2.74 -18.06 8.19
C GLU A 188 -2.13 -16.78 8.78
N LEU A 189 -1.61 -15.88 7.93
CA LEU A 189 -1.09 -14.58 8.36
C LEU A 189 -2.15 -13.78 9.12
N LEU A 190 -3.35 -13.66 8.53
CA LEU A 190 -4.45 -12.92 9.14
C LEU A 190 -4.90 -13.54 10.46
N ASP A 191 -4.94 -14.87 10.55
CA ASP A 191 -5.30 -15.58 11.79
C ASP A 191 -4.25 -15.38 12.88
N ARG A 192 -2.95 -15.49 12.55
CA ARG A 192 -1.84 -15.20 13.47
C ARG A 192 -1.87 -13.75 13.97
N ALA A 193 -2.03 -12.80 13.06
CA ALA A 193 -2.10 -11.37 13.41
C ALA A 193 -3.31 -11.09 14.34
N ARG A 194 -4.48 -11.66 14.04
CA ARG A 194 -5.67 -11.55 14.87
C ARG A 194 -5.46 -12.18 16.26
N THR A 195 -4.85 -13.37 16.30
CA THR A 195 -4.64 -14.13 17.54
C THR A 195 -3.61 -13.47 18.46
N SER A 196 -2.61 -12.76 17.89
CA SER A 196 -1.65 -12.01 18.68
C SER A 196 -2.32 -10.89 19.51
N GLY A 197 -3.46 -10.37 19.04
CA GLY A 197 -4.18 -9.27 19.71
C GLY A 197 -3.44 -7.92 19.73
N SER A 198 -2.29 -7.82 19.05
CA SER A 198 -1.44 -6.62 19.10
C SER A 198 -2.06 -5.44 18.35
N ALA A 199 -2.86 -5.71 17.30
CA ALA A 199 -3.54 -4.67 16.50
C ALA A 199 -4.84 -5.22 15.88
N PRO A 200 -5.85 -4.37 15.66
CA PRO A 200 -6.98 -4.69 14.78
C PRO A 200 -6.49 -5.17 13.42
N THR A 201 -7.00 -6.31 12.97
CA THR A 201 -6.58 -6.94 11.71
C THR A 201 -7.62 -6.71 10.63
N LYS A 202 -7.19 -6.27 9.46
CA LYS A 202 -8.00 -5.91 8.30
C LYS A 202 -7.57 -6.66 7.05
N SER A 203 -8.51 -6.91 6.13
CA SER A 203 -8.24 -7.51 4.83
C SER A 203 -9.13 -6.91 3.75
N CYS A 204 -8.74 -7.07 2.48
CA CYS A 204 -9.51 -6.64 1.33
C CYS A 204 -9.51 -7.69 0.23
N LEU A 205 -10.61 -7.73 -0.52
CA LEU A 205 -10.77 -8.48 -1.77
C LEU A 205 -10.92 -7.47 -2.91
N LEU A 206 -10.07 -7.54 -3.90
CA LEU A 206 -10.15 -6.72 -5.12
C LEU A 206 -11.07 -7.37 -6.16
N TYR A 207 -10.97 -8.69 -6.31
CA TYR A 207 -11.75 -9.48 -7.26
C TYR A 207 -12.56 -10.56 -6.53
N THR A 208 -13.87 -10.49 -6.62
CA THR A 208 -14.79 -11.40 -5.90
C THR A 208 -15.63 -12.29 -6.83
N SER A 209 -15.71 -11.98 -8.14
CA SER A 209 -16.54 -12.70 -9.09
C SER A 209 -15.88 -12.83 -10.47
N ASP A 210 -16.48 -13.66 -11.34
CA ASP A 210 -16.05 -13.83 -12.74
C ASP A 210 -16.18 -12.56 -13.56
N ALA A 211 -17.10 -11.67 -13.21
CA ALA A 211 -17.27 -10.36 -13.85
C ALA A 211 -16.08 -9.42 -13.70
N ALA A 212 -15.15 -9.71 -12.78
CA ALA A 212 -13.89 -8.97 -12.64
C ALA A 212 -12.81 -9.44 -13.64
N ASP A 213 -13.05 -10.52 -14.37
CA ASP A 213 -12.13 -11.13 -15.35
C ASP A 213 -12.44 -10.70 -16.80
N GLU A 214 -13.57 -9.97 -17.03
CA GLU A 214 -14.00 -9.42 -18.33
C GLU A 214 -13.55 -7.95 -18.48
#